data_12ae9d3194f070a0fccf396261e28b96
#
_entry.id   12ae9d3194f070a0fccf396261e28b96
#
_cell.length_a   1.000
_cell.length_b   1.000
_cell.length_c   1.000
_cell.angle_alpha   90.00
_cell.angle_beta   90.00
_cell.angle_gamma   90.00
#
_symmetry.space_group_name_H-M   'P 1'
#
loop_
_entity.id
_entity.type
_entity.pdbx_description
1 polymer ?
#
loop_
_entity_poly.entity_id
_entity_poly.type
_entity_poly.pdbx_seq_one_letter_code
_entity_poly.pdbx_strand_id
1 'polypeptide(L)'
;VGHSDSHGTDVGGLFGWYYTVVLARSASFDDLAAGIRAGNSAAVDAPENERPHCHGSCRLSRYMHFLLREYFPRHEALCRTEGELMLAILGGEPGLSPVLELLAKRPAAFRERVLGGAEGK
;
A
#
# COMPACT_ATOMS: atom_id res chain seq x y z
N VAL A 1 -5.02 -16.37 1.48
CA VAL A 1 -4.20 -15.43 2.26
C VAL A 1 -2.75 -15.75 2.01
N GLY A 2 -1.97 -14.77 1.60
CA GLY A 2 -0.52 -14.86 1.46
C GLY A 2 0.18 -14.17 2.62
N HIS A 3 1.34 -14.66 3.01
CA HIS A 3 2.23 -14.02 3.98
C HIS A 3 3.67 -14.24 3.55
N SER A 4 4.56 -13.35 3.98
CA SER A 4 5.94 -13.32 3.49
C SER A 4 6.84 -14.38 4.13
N ASP A 5 6.45 -14.94 5.26
CA ASP A 5 7.34 -15.78 6.10
C ASP A 5 8.69 -15.10 6.43
N SER A 6 8.69 -13.78 6.45
CA SER A 6 9.89 -12.98 6.71
C SER A 6 10.29 -13.09 8.19
N HIS A 7 11.55 -13.44 8.44
CA HIS A 7 12.10 -13.59 9.78
C HIS A 7 12.96 -12.41 10.26
N GLY A 8 12.92 -11.31 9.53
CA GLY A 8 13.68 -10.13 9.90
C GLY A 8 13.53 -8.97 8.94
N THR A 9 14.24 -7.89 9.24
CA THR A 9 14.32 -6.68 8.43
C THR A 9 15.60 -6.60 7.59
N ASP A 10 16.32 -7.70 7.47
CA ASP A 10 17.58 -7.75 6.75
C ASP A 10 17.37 -7.44 5.27
N VAL A 11 18.32 -6.69 4.73
CA VAL A 11 18.35 -6.34 3.30
C VAL A 11 18.39 -7.62 2.47
N GLY A 12 17.40 -7.82 1.62
CA GLY A 12 17.22 -9.06 0.84
C GLY A 12 16.26 -10.08 1.46
N GLY A 13 15.64 -9.76 2.60
CA GLY A 13 14.55 -10.57 3.15
C GLY A 13 13.30 -10.53 2.27
N LEU A 14 12.42 -11.49 2.48
CA LEU A 14 11.15 -11.63 1.72
C LEU A 14 10.09 -10.59 2.12
N PHE A 15 10.50 -9.53 2.84
CA PHE A 15 9.58 -8.49 3.31
C PHE A 15 8.90 -7.78 2.13
N GLY A 16 7.56 -7.80 2.15
CA GLY A 16 6.77 -7.16 1.12
C GLY A 16 6.64 -7.93 -0.20
N TRP A 17 7.28 -9.09 -0.36
CA TRP A 17 7.15 -9.91 -1.57
C TRP A 17 5.82 -10.66 -1.59
N TYR A 18 5.35 -11.09 -0.43
CA TYR A 18 4.09 -11.83 -0.30
C TYR A 18 3.19 -11.11 0.69
N TYR A 19 2.00 -10.75 0.27
CA TYR A 19 1.04 -10.06 1.13
C TYR A 19 -0.40 -10.35 0.72
N THR A 20 -1.32 -10.01 1.59
CA THR A 20 -2.75 -10.12 1.31
C THR A 20 -3.36 -8.72 1.27
N VAL A 21 -4.08 -8.44 0.19
CA VAL A 21 -4.95 -7.27 0.11
C VAL A 21 -6.36 -7.68 0.50
N VAL A 22 -6.93 -6.99 1.46
CA VAL A 22 -8.28 -7.24 1.95
C VAL A 22 -9.15 -6.04 1.64
N LEU A 23 -10.30 -6.27 1.01
CA LEU A 23 -11.34 -5.27 0.84
C LEU A 23 -12.30 -5.36 2.04
N ALA A 24 -12.18 -4.42 2.95
CA ALA A 24 -12.94 -4.34 4.19
C ALA A 24 -13.59 -2.96 4.33
N ARG A 25 -14.60 -2.85 5.21
CA ARG A 25 -15.28 -1.59 5.49
C ARG A 25 -14.39 -0.60 6.23
N SER A 26 -13.54 -1.12 7.11
CA SER A 26 -12.55 -0.36 7.86
C SER A 26 -11.30 -1.19 8.11
N ALA A 27 -10.27 -0.59 8.70
CA ALA A 27 -9.05 -1.27 9.13
C ALA A 27 -9.19 -1.96 10.51
N SER A 28 -10.40 -2.07 11.07
CA SER A 28 -10.63 -2.82 12.32
C SER A 28 -10.40 -4.31 12.10
N PHE A 29 -9.97 -5.01 13.15
CA PHE A 29 -9.77 -6.47 13.09
C PHE A 29 -11.03 -7.21 12.62
N ASP A 30 -12.19 -6.83 13.12
CA ASP A 30 -13.47 -7.50 12.80
C ASP A 30 -13.85 -7.32 11.33
N ASP A 31 -13.70 -6.11 10.79
CA ASP A 31 -13.99 -5.83 9.38
C ASP A 31 -12.98 -6.52 8.44
N LEU A 32 -11.70 -6.56 8.81
CA LEU A 32 -10.68 -7.30 8.06
C LEU A 32 -10.97 -8.80 8.07
N ALA A 33 -11.28 -9.37 9.24
CA ALA A 33 -11.65 -10.79 9.37
C ALA A 33 -12.92 -11.12 8.59
N ALA A 34 -13.93 -10.25 8.64
CA ALA A 34 -15.16 -10.41 7.86
C ALA A 34 -14.86 -10.35 6.35
N GLY A 35 -14.02 -9.43 5.89
CA GLY A 35 -13.59 -9.33 4.49
C GLY A 35 -12.91 -10.61 4.01
N ILE A 36 -12.00 -11.18 4.79
CA ILE A 36 -11.34 -12.45 4.46
C ILE A 36 -12.33 -13.60 4.39
N ARG A 37 -13.21 -13.75 5.39
CA ARG A 37 -14.22 -14.81 5.42
C ARG A 37 -15.23 -14.73 4.26
N ALA A 38 -15.52 -13.50 3.83
CA ALA A 38 -16.39 -13.26 2.68
C ALA A 38 -15.70 -13.49 1.32
N GLY A 39 -14.41 -13.86 1.30
CA GLY A 39 -13.63 -14.03 0.06
C GLY A 39 -13.25 -12.70 -0.60
N ASN A 40 -13.36 -11.59 0.12
CA ASN A 40 -12.97 -10.26 -0.37
C ASN A 40 -11.48 -9.99 -0.13
N SER A 41 -10.65 -10.99 -0.40
CA SER A 41 -9.21 -10.89 -0.26
C SER A 41 -8.49 -11.53 -1.45
N ALA A 42 -7.32 -11.00 -1.78
CA ALA A 42 -6.44 -11.55 -2.79
C ALA A 42 -5.02 -11.66 -2.22
N ALA A 43 -4.38 -12.79 -2.43
CA ALA A 43 -2.96 -12.93 -2.16
C ALA A 43 -2.16 -12.33 -3.32
N VAL A 44 -1.10 -11.63 -3.01
CA VAL A 44 -0.18 -11.05 -3.97
C VAL A 44 1.20 -11.64 -3.75
N ASP A 45 1.79 -12.07 -4.84
CA ASP A 45 3.15 -12.56 -4.99
C ASP A 45 3.88 -11.55 -5.87
N ALA A 46 4.80 -10.80 -5.30
CA ALA A 46 5.51 -9.71 -5.97
C ALA A 46 7.00 -9.70 -5.61
N PRO A 47 7.76 -10.75 -6.00
CA PRO A 47 9.20 -10.78 -5.80
C PRO A 47 9.87 -9.63 -6.55
N GLU A 48 11.02 -9.24 -6.05
CA GLU A 48 11.85 -8.21 -6.68
C GLU A 48 12.23 -8.63 -8.11
N ASN A 49 12.09 -7.68 -9.05
CA ASN A 49 12.37 -7.88 -10.48
C ASN A 49 11.44 -8.87 -11.23
N GLU A 50 10.36 -9.32 -10.61
CA GLU A 50 9.35 -10.13 -11.26
C GLU A 50 8.04 -9.37 -11.45
N ARG A 51 7.17 -9.88 -12.33
CA ARG A 51 5.82 -9.33 -12.46
C ARG A 51 4.96 -9.82 -11.31
N PRO A 52 4.22 -8.93 -10.62
CA PRO A 52 3.33 -9.37 -9.57
C PRO A 52 2.26 -10.34 -10.07
N HIS A 53 2.04 -11.39 -9.31
CA HIS A 53 0.95 -12.34 -9.51
C HIS A 53 -0.13 -12.15 -8.45
N CYS A 54 -1.38 -12.30 -8.84
CA CYS A 54 -2.53 -12.17 -7.95
C CYS A 54 -3.33 -13.46 -7.91
N HIS A 55 -3.64 -13.91 -6.71
CA HIS A 55 -4.41 -15.13 -6.45
C HIS A 55 -5.70 -14.76 -5.71
N GLY A 56 -6.82 -14.88 -6.41
CA GLY A 56 -8.14 -14.53 -5.88
C GLY A 56 -9.22 -14.80 -6.92
N SER A 57 -10.46 -14.33 -6.65
CA SER A 57 -11.52 -14.38 -7.65
C SER A 57 -11.15 -13.52 -8.86
N CYS A 58 -11.66 -13.87 -10.05
CA CYS A 58 -11.40 -13.15 -11.29
C CYS A 58 -11.67 -11.63 -11.17
N ARG A 59 -12.75 -11.26 -10.48
CA ARG A 59 -13.12 -9.86 -10.23
C ARG A 59 -12.06 -9.15 -9.37
N LEU A 60 -11.62 -9.79 -8.29
CA LEU A 60 -10.59 -9.23 -7.40
C LEU A 60 -9.24 -9.17 -8.09
N SER A 61 -8.85 -10.20 -8.83
CA SER A 61 -7.59 -10.21 -9.57
C SER A 61 -7.50 -9.05 -10.56
N ARG A 62 -8.59 -8.72 -11.26
CA ARG A 62 -8.64 -7.55 -12.16
C ARG A 62 -8.48 -6.23 -11.41
N TYR A 63 -9.12 -6.10 -10.24
CA TYR A 63 -8.97 -4.92 -9.40
C TYR A 63 -7.57 -4.81 -8.81
N MET A 64 -6.99 -5.93 -8.39
CA MET A 64 -5.59 -5.98 -7.94
C MET A 64 -4.60 -5.56 -9.04
N HIS A 65 -4.81 -6.00 -10.26
CA HIS A 65 -3.99 -5.54 -11.39
C HIS A 65 -4.02 -4.03 -11.56
N PHE A 66 -5.19 -3.41 -11.42
CA PHE A 66 -5.29 -1.95 -11.42
C PHE A 66 -4.50 -1.33 -10.27
N LEU A 67 -4.66 -1.83 -9.03
CA LEU A 67 -3.95 -1.30 -7.87
C LEU A 67 -2.42 -1.44 -8.03
N LEU A 68 -1.96 -2.60 -8.47
CA LEU A 68 -0.52 -2.89 -8.63
C LEU A 68 0.14 -2.08 -9.74
N ARG A 69 -0.57 -1.74 -10.80
CA ARG A 69 0.00 -1.01 -11.94
C ARG A 69 -0.19 0.49 -11.86
N GLU A 70 -1.33 0.93 -11.34
CA GLU A 70 -1.73 2.33 -11.44
C GLU A 70 -1.74 3.05 -10.08
N TYR A 71 -2.09 2.35 -9.01
CA TYR A 71 -2.25 2.98 -7.70
C TYR A 71 -0.98 2.87 -6.84
N PHE A 72 -0.55 1.66 -6.50
CA PHE A 72 0.54 1.47 -5.54
C PHE A 72 1.86 2.12 -5.96
N PRO A 73 2.34 2.01 -7.21
CA PRO A 73 3.61 2.63 -7.58
C PRO A 73 3.60 4.16 -7.43
N ARG A 74 2.47 4.78 -7.75
CA ARG A 74 2.33 6.25 -7.62
C ARG A 74 2.17 6.69 -6.18
N HIS A 75 1.40 5.93 -5.41
CA HIS A 75 1.23 6.19 -3.97
C HIS A 75 2.56 6.00 -3.24
N GLU A 76 3.28 4.94 -3.52
CA GLU A 76 4.60 4.67 -2.95
C GLU A 76 5.61 5.77 -3.28
N ALA A 77 5.65 6.23 -4.52
CA ALA A 77 6.53 7.35 -4.92
C ALA A 77 6.25 8.63 -4.10
N LEU A 78 4.97 8.92 -3.83
CA LEU A 78 4.59 10.06 -2.97
C LEU A 78 5.04 9.86 -1.52
N CYS A 79 4.82 8.67 -0.95
CA CYS A 79 5.24 8.34 0.41
C CYS A 79 6.77 8.33 0.54
N ARG A 80 7.49 7.86 -0.47
CA ARG A 80 8.95 7.88 -0.48
C ARG A 80 9.49 9.31 -0.44
N THR A 81 8.95 10.20 -1.26
CA THR A 81 9.34 11.62 -1.26
C THR A 81 9.09 12.27 0.10
N GLU A 82 7.96 11.95 0.74
CA GLU A 82 7.65 12.41 2.09
C GLU A 82 8.67 11.88 3.11
N GLY A 83 8.97 10.57 3.05
CA GLY A 83 9.97 9.93 3.92
C GLY A 83 11.38 10.47 3.76
N GLU A 84 11.82 10.74 2.54
CA GLU A 84 13.13 11.35 2.26
C GLU A 84 13.25 12.75 2.87
N LEU A 85 12.18 13.57 2.79
CA LEU A 85 12.15 14.88 3.44
C LEU A 85 12.15 14.76 4.97
N MET A 86 11.44 13.80 5.54
CA MET A 86 11.47 13.54 6.98
C MET A 86 12.88 13.20 7.44
N LEU A 87 13.58 12.33 6.72
CA LEU A 87 14.97 11.97 7.02
C LEU A 87 15.92 13.18 6.90
N ALA A 88 15.75 14.02 5.89
CA ALA A 88 16.55 15.25 5.72
C ALA A 88 16.33 16.23 6.91
N ILE A 89 15.09 16.41 7.34
CA ILE A 89 14.77 17.24 8.52
C ILE A 89 15.41 16.67 9.77
N LEU A 90 15.32 15.35 9.99
CA LEU A 90 15.97 14.69 11.11
C LEU A 90 17.49 14.79 11.05
N GLY A 91 18.06 14.84 9.84
CA GLY A 91 19.47 15.09 9.59
C GLY A 91 19.92 16.55 9.82
N GLY A 92 18.97 17.43 10.15
CA GLY A 92 19.25 18.84 10.47
C GLY A 92 19.23 19.79 9.28
N GLU A 93 18.70 19.39 8.12
CA GLU A 93 18.54 20.29 6.98
C GLU A 93 17.46 21.35 7.27
N PRO A 94 17.83 22.65 7.20
CA PRO A 94 16.88 23.71 7.54
C PRO A 94 15.89 24.01 6.42
N GLY A 95 14.72 24.56 6.79
CA GLY A 95 13.77 25.11 5.82
C GLY A 95 12.88 24.10 5.09
N LEU A 96 12.97 22.81 5.38
CA LEU A 96 12.20 21.78 4.70
C LEU A 96 10.81 21.52 5.31
N SER A 97 10.55 21.95 6.55
CA SER A 97 9.28 21.72 7.23
C SER A 97 8.06 22.21 6.45
N PRO A 98 8.03 23.42 5.86
CA PRO A 98 6.89 23.87 5.05
C PRO A 98 6.68 23.01 3.79
N VAL A 99 7.77 22.51 3.21
CA VAL A 99 7.69 21.60 2.05
C VAL A 99 7.07 20.26 2.46
N LEU A 100 7.49 19.72 3.60
CA LEU A 100 6.91 18.49 4.16
C LEU A 100 5.41 18.64 4.42
N GLU A 101 4.99 19.74 5.05
CA GLU A 101 3.55 20.01 5.31
C GLU A 101 2.71 20.06 4.02
N LEU A 102 3.28 20.59 2.94
CA LEU A 102 2.61 20.62 1.64
C LEU A 102 2.54 19.23 1.01
N LEU A 103 3.63 18.46 1.10
CA LEU A 103 3.72 17.13 0.47
C LEU A 103 2.97 16.06 1.25
N ALA A 104 2.91 16.11 2.57
CA ALA A 104 2.22 15.15 3.42
C ALA A 104 0.72 14.99 3.09
N LYS A 105 0.12 15.98 2.46
CA LYS A 105 -1.29 15.91 2.01
C LYS A 105 -1.48 15.17 0.69
N ARG A 106 -0.42 15.00 -0.10
CA ARG A 106 -0.50 14.42 -1.46
C ARG A 106 -0.90 12.95 -1.49
N PRO A 107 -0.37 12.05 -0.64
CA PRO A 107 -0.78 10.64 -0.63
C PRO A 107 -2.27 10.47 -0.34
N ALA A 108 -2.82 11.20 0.63
CA ALA A 108 -4.24 11.16 0.96
C ALA A 108 -5.11 11.70 -0.18
N ALA A 109 -4.75 12.84 -0.76
CA ALA A 109 -5.47 13.43 -1.89
C ALA A 109 -5.40 12.52 -3.14
N PHE A 110 -4.29 11.87 -3.38
CA PHE A 110 -4.15 10.90 -4.48
C PHE A 110 -5.05 9.68 -4.26
N ARG A 111 -5.07 9.13 -3.05
CA ARG A 111 -5.94 8.01 -2.68
C ARG A 111 -7.41 8.37 -2.91
N GLU A 112 -7.84 9.52 -2.41
CA GLU A 112 -9.22 9.99 -2.56
C GLU A 112 -9.62 10.16 -4.03
N ARG A 113 -8.75 10.74 -4.84
CA ARG A 113 -8.97 10.93 -6.27
C ARG A 113 -9.10 9.61 -7.04
N VAL A 114 -8.30 8.61 -6.69
CA VAL A 114 -8.22 7.35 -7.48
C VAL A 114 -9.20 6.30 -6.98
N LEU A 115 -9.38 6.19 -5.67
CA LEU A 115 -10.23 5.15 -5.07
C LEU A 115 -11.61 5.67 -4.66
N GLY A 116 -11.82 6.97 -4.76
CA GLY A 116 -13.00 7.64 -4.24
C GLY A 116 -12.88 7.88 -2.73
N GLY A 117 -13.49 8.94 -2.24
CA GLY A 117 -13.61 9.18 -0.81
C GLY A 117 -14.41 8.07 -0.14
N ALA A 118 -14.05 7.75 1.08
CA ALA A 118 -14.74 6.75 1.92
C ALA A 118 -16.12 7.21 2.41
N GLU A 119 -16.71 8.20 1.77
CA GLU A 119 -18.09 8.60 2.05
C GLU A 119 -19.03 7.64 1.31
N GLY A 120 -19.31 6.54 2.02
CA GLY A 120 -20.42 5.67 1.66
C GLY A 120 -21.73 6.45 1.69
N LYS A 121 -22.42 6.45 0.53
CA LYS A 121 -23.86 6.62 0.49
C LYS A 121 -24.51 5.30 0.84
#